data_1ad70c602cf99d5d0b9e627a497fd146
#
_entry.id   1ad70c602cf99d5d0b9e627a497fd146
#
_cell.length_a   1.000
_cell.length_b   1.000
_cell.length_c   1.000
_cell.angle_alpha   90.00
_cell.angle_beta   90.00
_cell.angle_gamma   90.00
#
_symmetry.space_group_name_H-M   'P 1'
#
loop_
_entity.id
_entity.type
_entity.pdbx_description
1 polymer ?
#
loop_
_entity_poly.entity_id
_entity_poly.type
_entity_poly.pdbx_seq_one_letter_code
_entity_poly.pdbx_strand_id
1 'polypeptide(L)'
;MNQVKSFKYDVLIGPEDLCNREEERKSFLSAAKKGKRVVLFAPRRYGKTSLIRNIVGLDFQKGSRKHFLLNFDLMDVRSMESIEERLHTGLTHALSSHFSPKKILAEIIGYLKGFTVQIDQNPNTGQPSVQLTSKKKEAKKNIYDYFDSIKQLSKKYKLMIVLDEFHDIAFVEGAEALFRIFLQELQDTAIFILGSKRHLLKVMFQDSNAPLFHYGDEAHLYPISVEHWLPYFQERLHPAKLKIEEAALSYLVKKMYDVPNAICEVGEWLRENVPQKTIITKTVVEQQLSDLIQRKQSFAYLLQAYSEKEKTVLKMISFFEFVKEPSSDNFLKTVRLPKSTTSHIIKKLLDVGAIEFEIEKGYRVSDPLLGYYLLDA
;
A
#
# COMPACT_ATOMS: atom_id res chain seq x y z
N MET A 1 -26.94 12.25 13.50
CA MET A 1 -27.15 11.86 12.08
C MET A 1 -26.25 10.65 11.82
N ASN A 2 -26.83 9.46 11.61
CA ASN A 2 -26.03 8.31 11.21
C ASN A 2 -25.43 8.62 9.84
N GLN A 3 -24.10 8.71 9.75
CA GLN A 3 -23.43 8.86 8.46
C GLN A 3 -23.80 7.68 7.57
N VAL A 4 -24.32 7.97 6.38
CA VAL A 4 -24.61 6.94 5.38
C VAL A 4 -23.31 6.24 5.02
N LYS A 5 -23.21 4.95 5.32
CA LYS A 5 -22.02 4.16 4.94
C LYS A 5 -21.95 4.06 3.42
N SER A 6 -20.80 4.43 2.86
CA SER A 6 -20.44 4.33 1.43
C SER A 6 -19.26 3.39 1.24
N PHE A 7 -19.04 2.94 0.03
CA PHE A 7 -17.81 2.21 -0.27
C PHE A 7 -16.65 3.19 -0.40
N LYS A 8 -15.55 2.94 0.32
CA LYS A 8 -14.34 3.77 0.27
C LYS A 8 -13.30 3.10 -0.62
N TYR A 9 -12.76 3.86 -1.57
CA TYR A 9 -11.70 3.42 -2.48
C TYR A 9 -10.73 4.58 -2.72
N ASP A 10 -9.51 4.29 -3.14
CA ASP A 10 -8.40 5.23 -3.35
C ASP A 10 -8.08 6.15 -2.16
N VAL A 11 -8.51 5.75 -0.95
CA VAL A 11 -8.25 6.45 0.31
C VAL A 11 -7.80 5.48 1.39
N LEU A 12 -7.15 6.02 2.42
CA LEU A 12 -6.85 5.25 3.62
C LEU A 12 -8.11 5.13 4.46
N ILE A 13 -8.52 3.88 4.76
CA ILE A 13 -9.74 3.58 5.51
C ILE A 13 -9.46 3.39 7.00
N GLY A 14 -10.51 3.62 7.81
CA GLY A 14 -10.57 3.29 9.23
C GLY A 14 -11.19 1.93 9.51
N PRO A 15 -11.30 1.56 10.81
CA PRO A 15 -11.89 0.29 11.21
C PRO A 15 -13.35 0.09 10.77
N GLU A 16 -14.11 1.17 10.66
CA GLU A 16 -15.52 1.18 10.27
C GLU A 16 -15.78 0.83 8.81
N ASP A 17 -14.76 1.02 7.97
CA ASP A 17 -14.81 0.72 6.54
C ASP A 17 -14.06 -0.57 6.15
N LEU A 18 -13.52 -1.28 7.14
CA LEU A 18 -12.79 -2.52 6.91
C LEU A 18 -13.76 -3.66 6.62
N CYS A 19 -13.58 -4.32 5.47
CA CYS A 19 -14.27 -5.57 5.16
C CYS A 19 -13.41 -6.74 5.63
N ASN A 20 -13.89 -7.49 6.64
CA ASN A 20 -13.12 -8.59 7.25
C ASN A 20 -11.77 -8.11 7.83
N ARG A 21 -10.80 -8.97 8.02
CA ARG A 21 -9.44 -8.69 8.54
C ARG A 21 -9.34 -8.58 10.07
N GLU A 22 -10.36 -9.01 10.81
CA GLU A 22 -10.34 -9.01 12.28
C GLU A 22 -9.26 -9.91 12.84
N GLU A 23 -9.03 -11.07 12.21
CA GLU A 23 -7.99 -12.02 12.60
C GLU A 23 -6.59 -11.45 12.35
N GLU A 24 -6.36 -10.90 11.15
CA GLU A 24 -5.11 -10.24 10.81
C GLU A 24 -4.85 -9.03 11.72
N ARG A 25 -5.89 -8.21 11.99
CA ARG A 25 -5.80 -7.07 12.91
C ARG A 25 -5.36 -7.50 14.30
N LYS A 26 -5.98 -8.55 14.88
CA LYS A 26 -5.62 -9.10 16.19
C LYS A 26 -4.20 -9.65 16.20
N SER A 27 -3.83 -10.42 15.17
CA SER A 27 -2.50 -11.01 15.01
C SER A 27 -1.42 -9.93 14.92
N PHE A 28 -1.59 -8.94 14.05
CA PHE A 28 -0.62 -7.84 13.88
C PHE A 28 -0.54 -6.94 15.11
N LEU A 29 -1.65 -6.68 15.79
CA LEU A 29 -1.62 -5.94 17.07
C LEU A 29 -0.86 -6.72 18.15
N SER A 30 -1.03 -8.04 18.21
CA SER A 30 -0.24 -8.89 19.10
C SER A 30 1.25 -8.86 18.75
N ALA A 31 1.59 -8.94 17.46
CA ALA A 31 2.97 -8.83 16.98
C ALA A 31 3.59 -7.46 17.35
N ALA A 32 2.83 -6.37 17.17
CA ALA A 32 3.25 -5.03 17.56
C ALA A 32 3.53 -4.92 19.07
N LYS A 33 2.64 -5.45 19.90
CA LYS A 33 2.81 -5.47 21.37
C LYS A 33 4.00 -6.32 21.82
N LYS A 34 4.40 -7.32 21.05
CA LYS A 34 5.54 -8.21 21.34
C LYS A 34 6.87 -7.72 20.73
N GLY A 35 6.90 -6.58 20.04
CA GLY A 35 8.11 -6.08 19.39
C GLY A 35 8.58 -6.95 18.22
N LYS A 36 7.66 -7.65 17.52
CA LYS A 36 8.00 -8.52 16.40
C LYS A 36 8.30 -7.72 15.13
N ARG A 37 9.05 -8.36 14.24
CA ARG A 37 9.38 -7.89 12.90
C ARG A 37 8.54 -8.66 11.91
N VAL A 38 7.80 -7.95 11.05
CA VAL A 38 6.85 -8.55 10.09
C VAL A 38 7.11 -7.97 8.71
N VAL A 39 7.29 -8.85 7.73
CA VAL A 39 7.35 -8.48 6.30
C VAL A 39 6.03 -8.90 5.66
N LEU A 40 5.22 -7.91 5.27
CA LEU A 40 3.87 -8.14 4.75
C LEU A 40 3.84 -8.14 3.22
N PHE A 41 3.60 -9.31 2.66
CA PHE A 41 3.42 -9.51 1.23
C PHE A 41 1.94 -9.44 0.86
N ALA A 42 1.56 -8.48 0.05
CA ALA A 42 0.22 -8.42 -0.53
C ALA A 42 0.24 -7.65 -1.85
N PRO A 43 -0.69 -7.94 -2.76
CA PRO A 43 -0.84 -7.19 -4.00
C PRO A 43 -1.09 -5.70 -3.75
N ARG A 44 -0.91 -4.90 -4.80
CA ARG A 44 -1.26 -3.49 -4.77
C ARG A 44 -2.77 -3.33 -4.49
N ARG A 45 -3.17 -2.27 -3.75
CA ARG A 45 -4.59 -1.95 -3.45
C ARG A 45 -5.34 -3.00 -2.62
N TYR A 46 -4.59 -3.85 -1.88
CA TYR A 46 -5.15 -4.82 -0.92
C TYR A 46 -5.36 -4.26 0.49
N GLY A 47 -5.18 -2.95 0.69
CA GLY A 47 -5.43 -2.29 1.97
C GLY A 47 -4.33 -2.47 3.02
N LYS A 48 -3.08 -2.86 2.63
CA LYS A 48 -1.93 -3.02 3.55
C LYS A 48 -1.72 -1.82 4.47
N THR A 49 -1.57 -0.65 3.85
CA THR A 49 -1.31 0.61 4.57
C THR A 49 -2.45 0.97 5.50
N SER A 50 -3.70 0.82 5.06
CA SER A 50 -4.88 1.05 5.90
C SER A 50 -4.91 0.12 7.10
N LEU A 51 -4.69 -1.18 6.90
CA LEU A 51 -4.70 -2.19 7.97
C LEU A 51 -3.56 -1.93 8.97
N ILE A 52 -2.33 -1.78 8.51
CA ILE A 52 -1.18 -1.69 9.41
C ILE A 52 -1.05 -0.30 10.03
N ARG A 53 -1.12 0.77 9.23
CA ARG A 53 -0.92 2.13 9.72
C ARG A 53 -2.17 2.68 10.44
N ASN A 54 -3.33 2.66 9.75
CA ASN A 54 -4.52 3.37 10.24
C ASN A 54 -5.33 2.55 11.25
N ILE A 55 -5.19 1.23 11.26
CA ILE A 55 -5.96 0.38 12.17
C ILE A 55 -5.07 -0.17 13.26
N VAL A 56 -4.14 -1.06 12.92
CA VAL A 56 -3.24 -1.70 13.91
C VAL A 56 -2.35 -0.68 14.61
N GLY A 57 -1.77 0.28 13.86
CA GLY A 57 -0.89 1.31 14.40
C GLY A 57 -1.62 2.24 15.37
N LEU A 58 -2.83 2.67 15.03
CA LEU A 58 -3.64 3.50 15.95
C LEU A 58 -4.12 2.71 17.18
N ASP A 59 -4.49 1.43 17.01
CA ASP A 59 -4.85 0.57 18.15
C ASP A 59 -3.65 0.34 19.07
N PHE A 60 -2.45 0.15 18.50
CA PHE A 60 -1.23 0.05 19.27
C PHE A 60 -0.96 1.33 20.05
N GLN A 61 -1.04 2.49 19.39
CA GLN A 61 -0.79 3.80 20.00
C GLN A 61 -1.78 4.12 21.13
N LYS A 62 -3.07 3.79 20.96
CA LYS A 62 -4.09 3.95 22.00
C LYS A 62 -3.87 3.04 23.21
N GLY A 63 -3.15 1.95 23.05
CA GLY A 63 -2.94 0.95 24.12
C GLY A 63 -2.13 1.45 25.31
N SER A 64 -1.27 2.47 25.15
CA SER A 64 -0.49 3.07 26.24
C SER A 64 0.08 4.44 25.83
N ARG A 65 0.21 5.37 26.79
CA ARG A 65 0.91 6.66 26.58
C ARG A 65 2.41 6.49 26.24
N LYS A 66 2.98 5.32 26.49
CA LYS A 66 4.37 4.97 26.14
C LYS A 66 4.49 4.32 24.77
N HIS A 67 3.37 4.02 24.09
CA HIS A 67 3.37 3.49 22.74
C HIS A 67 3.53 4.63 21.73
N PHE A 68 4.45 4.48 20.80
CA PHE A 68 4.73 5.52 19.82
C PHE A 68 4.83 4.89 18.42
N LEU A 69 4.01 5.39 17.49
CA LEU A 69 3.93 4.93 16.11
C LEU A 69 4.76 5.84 15.21
N LEU A 70 5.67 5.25 14.45
CA LEU A 70 6.47 5.90 13.41
C LEU A 70 6.10 5.31 12.05
N ASN A 71 5.71 6.17 11.10
CA ASN A 71 5.39 5.76 9.74
C ASN A 71 6.32 6.44 8.75
N PHE A 72 6.99 5.67 7.92
CA PHE A 72 7.85 6.13 6.85
C PHE A 72 7.34 5.57 5.52
N ASP A 73 6.87 6.46 4.65
CA ASP A 73 6.48 6.13 3.29
C ASP A 73 7.70 6.32 2.38
N LEU A 74 8.23 5.23 1.88
CA LEU A 74 9.44 5.20 1.04
C LEU A 74 9.11 5.12 -0.46
N MET A 75 7.87 5.46 -0.83
CA MET A 75 7.44 5.44 -2.23
C MET A 75 8.33 6.36 -3.08
N ASP A 76 8.76 5.83 -4.23
CA ASP A 76 9.55 6.53 -5.25
C ASP A 76 10.89 7.12 -4.77
N VAL A 77 11.51 6.57 -3.71
CA VAL A 77 12.88 6.94 -3.36
C VAL A 77 13.85 6.48 -4.45
N ARG A 78 14.79 7.37 -4.85
CA ARG A 78 15.78 7.12 -5.91
C ARG A 78 17.18 7.56 -5.55
N SER A 79 17.36 8.17 -4.36
CA SER A 79 18.65 8.62 -3.84
C SER A 79 18.64 8.64 -2.32
N MET A 80 19.81 8.81 -1.70
CA MET A 80 19.93 8.97 -0.24
C MET A 80 19.21 10.22 0.26
N GLU A 81 19.18 11.29 -0.54
CA GLU A 81 18.46 12.54 -0.23
C GLU A 81 16.96 12.29 -0.16
N SER A 82 16.40 11.52 -1.10
CA SER A 82 14.98 11.17 -1.05
C SER A 82 14.63 10.29 0.14
N ILE A 83 15.50 9.37 0.54
CA ILE A 83 15.34 8.59 1.79
C ILE A 83 15.38 9.52 3.01
N GLU A 84 16.34 10.43 3.06
CA GLU A 84 16.44 11.41 4.14
C GLU A 84 15.14 12.21 4.27
N GLU A 85 14.62 12.74 3.15
CA GLU A 85 13.37 13.52 3.14
C GLU A 85 12.17 12.71 3.68
N ARG A 86 12.07 11.42 3.31
CA ARG A 86 11.01 10.53 3.82
C ARG A 86 11.14 10.27 5.32
N LEU A 87 12.37 10.05 5.81
CA LEU A 87 12.64 9.91 7.25
C LEU A 87 12.33 11.20 8.01
N HIS A 88 12.73 12.34 7.45
CA HIS A 88 12.41 13.67 7.98
C HIS A 88 10.90 13.87 8.15
N THR A 89 10.18 13.71 7.08
CA THR A 89 8.72 13.88 7.04
C THR A 89 8.02 12.95 8.03
N GLY A 90 8.39 11.67 8.03
CA GLY A 90 7.78 10.67 8.92
C GLY A 90 8.04 10.96 10.41
N LEU A 91 9.28 11.28 10.77
CA LEU A 91 9.63 11.56 12.16
C LEU A 91 8.98 12.88 12.64
N THR A 92 9.04 13.94 11.85
CA THR A 92 8.43 15.24 12.16
C THR A 92 6.92 15.12 12.37
N HIS A 93 6.23 14.41 11.46
CA HIS A 93 4.81 14.15 11.58
C HIS A 93 4.47 13.34 12.83
N ALA A 94 5.21 12.28 13.11
CA ALA A 94 4.98 11.43 14.27
C ALA A 94 5.17 12.20 15.59
N LEU A 95 6.22 13.01 15.69
CA LEU A 95 6.46 13.86 16.86
C LEU A 95 5.34 14.87 17.06
N SER A 96 4.93 15.58 16.01
CA SER A 96 3.88 16.61 16.06
C SER A 96 2.51 16.02 16.40
N SER A 97 2.20 14.82 15.94
CA SER A 97 0.91 14.17 16.18
C SER A 97 0.80 13.51 17.56
N HIS A 98 1.93 13.10 18.15
CA HIS A 98 1.92 12.34 19.41
C HIS A 98 2.25 13.20 20.64
N PHE A 99 3.06 14.24 20.49
CA PHE A 99 3.53 15.06 21.60
C PHE A 99 3.11 16.51 21.47
N SER A 100 2.77 17.14 22.60
CA SER A 100 2.62 18.60 22.63
C SER A 100 3.98 19.30 22.42
N PRO A 101 4.01 20.52 21.85
CA PRO A 101 5.25 21.28 21.67
C PRO A 101 6.05 21.45 22.96
N LYS A 102 5.39 21.70 24.09
CA LYS A 102 6.05 21.80 25.41
C LYS A 102 6.78 20.49 25.75
N LYS A 103 6.16 19.33 25.51
CA LYS A 103 6.77 18.03 25.79
C LYS A 103 7.94 17.74 24.86
N ILE A 104 7.87 18.15 23.60
CA ILE A 104 8.98 17.99 22.66
C ILE A 104 10.20 18.77 23.13
N LEU A 105 10.03 20.04 23.49
CA LEU A 105 11.14 20.87 23.99
C LEU A 105 11.69 20.39 25.34
N ALA A 106 10.82 19.94 26.25
CA ALA A 106 11.26 19.57 27.60
C ALA A 106 11.89 18.16 27.66
N GLU A 107 11.35 17.20 26.89
CA GLU A 107 11.66 15.79 27.08
C GLU A 107 12.21 15.09 25.83
N ILE A 108 11.82 15.51 24.65
CA ILE A 108 12.12 14.79 23.39
C ILE A 108 13.36 15.34 22.71
N ILE A 109 13.62 16.66 22.82
CA ILE A 109 14.76 17.33 22.16
C ILE A 109 16.11 16.68 22.47
N GLY A 110 16.28 16.15 23.68
CA GLY A 110 17.49 15.45 24.10
C GLY A 110 17.78 14.16 23.31
N TYR A 111 16.76 13.56 22.67
CA TYR A 111 16.88 12.38 21.83
C TYR A 111 17.10 12.72 20.35
N LEU A 112 16.91 13.97 19.95
CA LEU A 112 17.02 14.46 18.57
C LEU A 112 18.41 15.06 18.31
N LYS A 113 19.46 14.32 18.67
CA LYS A 113 20.83 14.73 18.40
C LYS A 113 21.05 14.85 16.89
N GLY A 114 21.70 15.93 16.45
CA GLY A 114 21.90 16.16 15.00
C GLY A 114 20.85 17.09 14.38
N PHE A 115 19.79 17.43 15.11
CA PHE A 115 18.74 18.33 14.61
C PHE A 115 18.65 19.62 15.43
N THR A 116 18.24 20.70 14.77
CA THR A 116 17.67 21.87 15.41
C THR A 116 16.16 21.72 15.40
N VAL A 117 15.51 21.90 16.54
CA VAL A 117 14.07 21.80 16.70
C VAL A 117 13.51 23.21 16.81
N GLN A 118 12.61 23.58 15.92
CA GLN A 118 11.85 24.82 15.94
C GLN A 118 10.36 24.51 16.07
N ILE A 119 9.63 25.41 16.73
CA ILE A 119 8.18 25.34 16.82
C ILE A 119 7.63 26.51 16.06
N ASP A 120 6.96 26.23 14.96
CA ASP A 120 6.26 27.19 14.13
C ASP A 120 4.75 27.02 14.22
N GLN A 121 4.00 27.98 13.77
CA GLN A 121 2.57 27.84 13.57
C GLN A 121 2.31 27.29 12.18
N ASN A 122 1.51 26.21 12.10
CA ASN A 122 1.06 25.70 10.81
C ASN A 122 0.21 26.77 10.11
N PRO A 123 0.60 27.25 8.93
CA PRO A 123 -0.09 28.36 8.27
C PRO A 123 -1.54 28.06 7.90
N ASN A 124 -1.89 26.77 7.74
CA ASN A 124 -3.23 26.35 7.33
C ASN A 124 -4.17 26.12 8.53
N THR A 125 -3.64 25.73 9.68
CA THR A 125 -4.46 25.37 10.86
C THR A 125 -4.26 26.29 12.05
N GLY A 126 -3.24 27.15 12.04
CA GLY A 126 -2.84 27.99 13.17
C GLY A 126 -2.29 27.22 14.39
N GLN A 127 -2.20 25.90 14.31
CA GLN A 127 -1.72 25.06 15.40
C GLN A 127 -0.18 25.01 15.44
N PRO A 128 0.42 24.91 16.63
CA PRO A 128 1.86 24.74 16.75
C PRO A 128 2.32 23.46 16.04
N SER A 129 3.28 23.58 15.15
CA SER A 129 3.94 22.48 14.44
C SER A 129 5.42 22.44 14.79
N VAL A 130 5.98 21.22 14.81
CA VAL A 130 7.40 21.01 15.04
C VAL A 130 8.11 20.94 13.71
N GLN A 131 9.22 21.66 13.58
CA GLN A 131 10.13 21.56 12.46
C GLN A 131 11.49 21.06 12.94
N LEU A 132 12.00 20.04 12.23
CA LEU A 132 13.35 19.51 12.42
C LEU A 132 14.23 20.05 11.31
N THR A 133 15.38 20.61 11.63
CA THR A 133 16.37 21.01 10.63
C THR A 133 17.65 20.24 10.89
N SER A 134 18.15 19.53 9.87
CA SER A 134 19.40 18.79 9.97
C SER A 134 20.59 19.74 10.11
N LYS A 135 21.54 19.41 10.98
CA LYS A 135 22.77 20.20 11.20
C LYS A 135 23.87 19.88 10.17
N LYS A 136 23.76 18.79 9.46
CA LYS A 136 24.74 18.32 8.47
C LYS A 136 24.22 18.58 7.06
N LYS A 137 25.14 18.67 6.09
CA LYS A 137 24.81 18.91 4.67
C LYS A 137 24.81 17.64 3.82
N GLU A 138 25.19 16.51 4.39
CA GLU A 138 25.35 15.24 3.68
C GLU A 138 24.24 14.27 4.08
N ALA A 139 23.40 13.90 3.12
CA ALA A 139 22.19 13.06 3.33
C ALA A 139 22.48 11.77 4.08
N LYS A 140 23.53 11.04 3.70
CA LYS A 140 23.88 9.79 4.39
C LYS A 140 24.20 9.99 5.87
N LYS A 141 24.87 11.08 6.24
CA LYS A 141 25.15 11.40 7.65
C LYS A 141 23.90 11.81 8.40
N ASN A 142 22.97 12.49 7.72
CA ASN A 142 21.69 12.86 8.29
C ASN A 142 20.81 11.62 8.55
N ILE A 143 20.81 10.63 7.65
CA ILE A 143 20.10 9.36 7.83
C ILE A 143 20.56 8.66 9.12
N TYR A 144 21.85 8.63 9.41
CA TYR A 144 22.34 8.09 10.67
C TYR A 144 21.81 8.87 11.89
N ASP A 145 21.71 10.19 11.80
CA ASP A 145 21.15 11.01 12.90
C ASP A 145 19.66 10.70 13.13
N TYR A 146 18.86 10.43 12.05
CA TYR A 146 17.50 9.92 12.19
C TYR A 146 17.46 8.56 12.88
N PHE A 147 18.31 7.62 12.46
CA PHE A 147 18.39 6.29 13.04
C PHE A 147 18.78 6.34 14.51
N ASP A 148 19.78 7.13 14.87
CA ASP A 148 20.20 7.33 16.26
C ASP A 148 19.07 7.93 17.11
N SER A 149 18.35 8.93 16.58
CA SER A 149 17.22 9.53 17.28
C SER A 149 16.10 8.52 17.53
N ILE A 150 15.74 7.71 16.54
CA ILE A 150 14.75 6.63 16.69
C ILE A 150 15.22 5.61 17.72
N LYS A 151 16.49 5.22 17.68
CA LYS A 151 17.10 4.30 18.66
C LYS A 151 17.09 4.87 20.09
N GLN A 152 17.33 6.18 20.26
CA GLN A 152 17.20 6.80 21.59
C GLN A 152 15.73 6.84 22.05
N LEU A 153 14.80 7.14 21.15
CA LEU A 153 13.36 7.13 21.46
C LEU A 153 12.88 5.73 21.86
N SER A 154 13.41 4.64 21.25
CA SER A 154 13.04 3.26 21.58
C SER A 154 13.41 2.84 23.01
N LYS A 155 14.38 3.51 23.64
CA LYS A 155 14.71 3.28 25.05
C LYS A 155 13.66 3.81 26.03
N LYS A 156 12.88 4.80 25.61
CA LYS A 156 11.85 5.46 26.46
C LYS A 156 10.44 5.06 26.08
N TYR A 157 10.19 4.84 24.79
CA TYR A 157 8.90 4.51 24.24
C TYR A 157 8.92 3.13 23.59
N LYS A 158 7.83 2.41 23.71
CA LYS A 158 7.63 1.20 22.93
C LYS A 158 7.24 1.60 21.51
N LEU A 159 8.14 1.36 20.56
CA LEU A 159 7.95 1.78 19.18
C LEU A 159 7.25 0.71 18.34
N MET A 160 6.40 1.17 17.46
CA MET A 160 5.97 0.47 16.26
C MET A 160 6.40 1.29 15.05
N ILE A 161 7.27 0.73 14.22
CA ILE A 161 7.77 1.36 12.99
C ILE A 161 7.11 0.68 11.81
N VAL A 162 6.53 1.48 10.92
CA VAL A 162 5.97 1.05 9.65
C VAL A 162 6.83 1.63 8.53
N LEU A 163 7.41 0.76 7.71
CA LEU A 163 8.17 1.11 6.51
C LEU A 163 7.31 0.73 5.31
N ASP A 164 6.58 1.69 4.76
CA ASP A 164 5.69 1.47 3.63
C ASP A 164 6.43 1.65 2.30
N GLU A 165 6.02 0.88 1.29
CA GLU A 165 6.66 0.77 -0.03
C GLU A 165 8.19 0.58 0.05
N PHE A 166 8.62 -0.20 1.03
CA PHE A 166 10.03 -0.44 1.38
C PHE A 166 10.85 -0.98 0.21
N HIS A 167 10.23 -1.70 -0.71
CA HIS A 167 10.91 -2.24 -1.89
C HIS A 167 11.57 -1.16 -2.77
N ASP A 168 11.15 0.10 -2.69
CA ASP A 168 11.74 1.17 -3.50
C ASP A 168 13.16 1.54 -3.05
N ILE A 169 13.61 1.17 -1.84
CA ILE A 169 15.01 1.34 -1.44
C ILE A 169 15.97 0.49 -2.28
N ALA A 170 15.50 -0.58 -2.93
CA ALA A 170 16.32 -1.40 -3.82
C ALA A 170 16.89 -0.61 -5.02
N PHE A 171 16.29 0.52 -5.35
CA PHE A 171 16.80 1.43 -6.41
C PHE A 171 17.87 2.42 -5.91
N VAL A 172 18.21 2.38 -4.63
CA VAL A 172 19.21 3.28 -4.03
C VAL A 172 20.42 2.47 -3.56
N GLU A 173 21.56 2.70 -4.19
CA GLU A 173 22.80 1.97 -3.90
C GLU A 173 23.17 2.06 -2.41
N GLY A 174 23.40 0.90 -1.79
CA GLY A 174 23.78 0.78 -0.39
C GLY A 174 22.66 1.00 0.64
N ALA A 175 21.44 1.33 0.22
CA ALA A 175 20.33 1.58 1.13
C ALA A 175 19.91 0.32 1.91
N GLU A 176 19.86 -0.84 1.25
CA GLU A 176 19.51 -2.11 1.93
C GLU A 176 20.48 -2.43 3.08
N ALA A 177 21.77 -2.29 2.85
CA ALA A 177 22.78 -2.51 3.88
C ALA A 177 22.66 -1.50 5.03
N LEU A 178 22.40 -0.23 4.70
CA LEU A 178 22.16 0.84 5.65
C LEU A 178 20.95 0.54 6.56
N PHE A 179 19.81 0.18 5.96
CA PHE A 179 18.63 -0.21 6.71
C PHE A 179 18.86 -1.49 7.52
N ARG A 180 19.60 -2.48 7.00
CA ARG A 180 19.93 -3.70 7.74
C ARG A 180 20.63 -3.38 9.06
N ILE A 181 21.65 -2.52 9.03
CA ILE A 181 22.40 -2.11 10.22
C ILE A 181 21.45 -1.45 11.23
N PHE A 182 20.67 -0.47 10.78
CA PHE A 182 19.71 0.25 11.63
C PHE A 182 18.69 -0.69 12.29
N LEU A 183 18.06 -1.53 11.46
CA LEU A 183 17.00 -2.42 11.92
C LEU A 183 17.50 -3.49 12.90
N GLN A 184 18.76 -3.92 12.78
CA GLN A 184 19.38 -4.87 13.72
C GLN A 184 19.61 -4.26 15.11
N GLU A 185 19.86 -2.95 15.19
CA GLU A 185 20.11 -2.26 16.45
C GLU A 185 18.83 -1.99 17.27
N LEU A 186 17.65 -2.12 16.67
CA LEU A 186 16.37 -1.89 17.34
C LEU A 186 15.91 -3.16 18.05
N GLN A 187 16.10 -3.21 19.37
CA GLN A 187 15.59 -4.28 20.24
C GLN A 187 14.17 -3.93 20.71
N ASP A 188 13.32 -4.94 20.93
CA ASP A 188 11.96 -4.80 21.45
C ASP A 188 11.06 -3.81 20.70
N THR A 189 11.45 -3.46 19.48
CA THR A 189 10.73 -2.57 18.57
C THR A 189 9.95 -3.36 17.54
N ALA A 190 8.66 -3.11 17.44
CA ALA A 190 7.85 -3.70 16.37
C ALA A 190 8.18 -3.03 15.04
N ILE A 191 8.47 -3.83 14.02
CA ILE A 191 8.82 -3.34 12.68
C ILE A 191 7.92 -4.02 11.67
N PHE A 192 7.14 -3.23 10.95
CA PHE A 192 6.30 -3.69 9.85
C PHE A 192 6.84 -3.16 8.54
N ILE A 193 7.26 -4.06 7.68
CA ILE A 193 7.77 -3.76 6.35
C ILE A 193 6.69 -4.11 5.34
N LEU A 194 6.22 -3.12 4.59
CA LEU A 194 5.16 -3.24 3.61
C LEU A 194 5.70 -2.94 2.22
N GLY A 195 5.14 -3.60 1.22
CA GLY A 195 5.43 -3.26 -0.16
C GLY A 195 4.46 -3.93 -1.12
N SER A 196 4.21 -3.28 -2.24
CA SER A 196 3.28 -3.73 -3.27
C SER A 196 3.96 -4.56 -4.36
N LYS A 197 5.25 -4.32 -4.65
CA LYS A 197 6.03 -5.06 -5.64
C LYS A 197 6.61 -6.34 -5.00
N ARG A 198 5.77 -7.38 -4.92
CA ARG A 198 6.11 -8.64 -4.23
C ARG A 198 7.39 -9.30 -4.74
N HIS A 199 7.71 -9.18 -6.02
CA HIS A 199 8.93 -9.74 -6.61
C HIS A 199 10.20 -9.08 -6.05
N LEU A 200 10.20 -7.74 -5.85
CA LEU A 200 11.32 -7.03 -5.25
C LEU A 200 11.47 -7.40 -3.77
N LEU A 201 10.37 -7.42 -3.01
CA LEU A 201 10.42 -7.85 -1.61
C LEU A 201 10.96 -9.28 -1.48
N LYS A 202 10.60 -10.20 -2.39
CA LYS A 202 11.14 -11.56 -2.39
C LYS A 202 12.65 -11.57 -2.59
N VAL A 203 13.17 -10.79 -3.53
CA VAL A 203 14.63 -10.66 -3.73
C VAL A 203 15.29 -10.12 -2.45
N MET A 204 14.73 -9.10 -1.82
CA MET A 204 15.32 -8.48 -0.63
C MET A 204 15.31 -9.39 0.61
N PHE A 205 14.28 -10.22 0.80
CA PHE A 205 14.06 -10.97 2.04
C PHE A 205 14.22 -12.49 1.90
N GLN A 206 14.19 -13.04 0.69
CA GLN A 206 14.27 -14.49 0.44
C GLN A 206 15.52 -14.89 -0.35
N ASP A 207 16.25 -13.96 -1.00
CA ASP A 207 17.55 -14.26 -1.60
C ASP A 207 18.63 -14.33 -0.52
N SER A 208 19.36 -15.46 -0.48
CA SER A 208 20.43 -15.70 0.50
C SER A 208 21.58 -14.69 0.43
N ASN A 209 21.75 -14.01 -0.69
CA ASN A 209 22.79 -13.00 -0.88
C ASN A 209 22.32 -11.58 -0.51
N ALA A 210 21.02 -11.38 -0.28
CA ALA A 210 20.47 -10.06 0.04
C ALA A 210 20.80 -9.66 1.50
N PRO A 211 21.13 -8.38 1.75
CA PRO A 211 21.42 -7.88 3.10
C PRO A 211 20.30 -8.16 4.12
N LEU A 212 19.04 -8.17 3.68
CA LEU A 212 17.86 -8.35 4.51
C LEU A 212 17.33 -9.80 4.55
N PHE A 213 18.12 -10.77 4.06
CA PHE A 213 17.73 -12.18 4.06
C PHE A 213 17.24 -12.64 5.45
N HIS A 214 16.08 -13.28 5.48
CA HIS A 214 15.40 -13.77 6.70
C HIS A 214 15.21 -12.71 7.81
N TYR A 215 15.06 -11.45 7.43
CA TYR A 215 14.76 -10.39 8.40
C TYR A 215 13.25 -10.28 8.68
N GLY A 216 12.76 -10.97 9.70
CA GLY A 216 11.39 -10.88 10.18
C GLY A 216 10.47 -12.02 9.72
N ASP A 217 9.32 -12.13 10.39
CA ASP A 217 8.27 -13.11 10.09
C ASP A 217 7.54 -12.71 8.81
N GLU A 218 7.41 -13.62 7.86
CA GLU A 218 6.61 -13.37 6.64
C GLU A 218 5.13 -13.45 6.94
N ALA A 219 4.37 -12.49 6.43
CA ALA A 219 2.93 -12.45 6.50
C ALA A 219 2.31 -12.18 5.13
N HIS A 220 1.11 -12.68 4.90
CA HIS A 220 0.40 -12.52 3.64
C HIS A 220 -1.03 -12.05 3.89
N LEU A 221 -1.54 -11.14 3.04
CA LEU A 221 -2.97 -10.87 2.95
C LEU A 221 -3.55 -11.69 1.82
N TYR A 222 -4.52 -12.53 2.19
CA TYR A 222 -5.24 -13.36 1.24
C TYR A 222 -6.50 -12.66 0.71
N PRO A 223 -7.08 -13.11 -0.41
CA PRO A 223 -8.38 -12.63 -0.89
C PRO A 223 -9.45 -12.67 0.20
N ILE A 224 -10.37 -11.71 0.17
CA ILE A 224 -11.55 -11.70 1.02
C ILE A 224 -12.63 -12.53 0.34
N SER A 225 -13.20 -13.51 1.05
CA SER A 225 -14.22 -14.39 0.47
C SER A 225 -15.56 -13.65 0.24
N VAL A 226 -16.36 -14.15 -0.68
CA VAL A 226 -17.70 -13.61 -0.99
C VAL A 226 -18.61 -13.57 0.24
N GLU A 227 -18.48 -14.56 1.13
CA GLU A 227 -19.23 -14.64 2.40
C GLU A 227 -19.00 -13.41 3.29
N HIS A 228 -17.80 -12.83 3.27
CA HIS A 228 -17.49 -11.60 4.00
C HIS A 228 -17.88 -10.34 3.22
N TRP A 229 -17.77 -10.38 1.88
CA TRP A 229 -18.21 -9.28 1.06
C TRP A 229 -19.72 -9.08 1.08
N LEU A 230 -20.52 -10.16 1.17
CA LEU A 230 -21.96 -10.06 1.07
C LEU A 230 -22.59 -9.17 2.15
N PRO A 231 -22.34 -9.35 3.46
CA PRO A 231 -22.88 -8.45 4.49
C PRO A 231 -22.32 -7.02 4.36
N TYR A 232 -21.07 -6.87 3.94
CA TYR A 232 -20.45 -5.57 3.71
C TYR A 232 -21.15 -4.78 2.59
N PHE A 233 -21.51 -5.45 1.49
CA PHE A 233 -22.30 -4.88 0.41
C PHE A 233 -23.73 -4.57 0.82
N GLN A 234 -24.40 -5.50 1.49
CA GLN A 234 -25.78 -5.32 1.97
C GLN A 234 -25.90 -4.08 2.85
N GLU A 235 -24.99 -3.89 3.79
CA GLU A 235 -24.97 -2.73 4.68
C GLU A 235 -24.85 -1.40 3.91
N ARG A 236 -23.99 -1.34 2.89
CA ARG A 236 -23.72 -0.10 2.13
C ARG A 236 -24.74 0.18 1.02
N LEU A 237 -25.37 -0.84 0.50
CA LEU A 237 -26.44 -0.73 -0.51
C LEU A 237 -27.81 -0.43 0.11
N HIS A 238 -28.01 -0.80 1.39
CA HIS A 238 -29.28 -0.63 2.09
C HIS A 238 -29.81 0.82 2.09
N PRO A 239 -29.00 1.87 2.33
CA PRO A 239 -29.47 3.26 2.27
C PRO A 239 -30.00 3.68 0.90
N ALA A 240 -29.47 3.10 -0.18
CA ALA A 240 -29.94 3.30 -1.56
C ALA A 240 -31.13 2.40 -1.92
N LYS A 241 -31.63 1.58 -0.97
CA LYS A 241 -32.70 0.58 -1.18
C LYS A 241 -32.36 -0.44 -2.27
N LEU A 242 -31.09 -0.79 -2.39
CA LEU A 242 -30.58 -1.78 -3.34
C LEU A 242 -30.31 -3.10 -2.63
N LYS A 243 -30.40 -4.18 -3.37
CA LYS A 243 -29.98 -5.53 -2.94
C LYS A 243 -29.10 -6.11 -4.01
N ILE A 244 -28.11 -6.90 -3.63
CA ILE A 244 -27.24 -7.64 -4.57
C ILE A 244 -27.43 -9.13 -4.37
N GLU A 245 -27.53 -9.87 -5.46
CA GLU A 245 -27.52 -11.33 -5.45
C GLU A 245 -26.10 -11.84 -5.16
N GLU A 246 -25.98 -12.91 -4.40
CA GLU A 246 -24.69 -13.52 -4.09
C GLU A 246 -23.91 -13.93 -5.36
N ALA A 247 -24.62 -14.46 -6.36
CA ALA A 247 -24.04 -14.82 -7.64
C ALA A 247 -23.50 -13.59 -8.41
N ALA A 248 -24.18 -12.44 -8.33
CA ALA A 248 -23.74 -11.19 -8.92
C ALA A 248 -22.51 -10.64 -8.20
N LEU A 249 -22.48 -10.72 -6.87
CA LEU A 249 -21.32 -10.31 -6.06
C LEU A 249 -20.12 -11.23 -6.30
N SER A 250 -20.32 -12.55 -6.37
CA SER A 250 -19.26 -13.51 -6.71
C SER A 250 -18.67 -13.23 -8.09
N TYR A 251 -19.52 -12.93 -9.08
CA TYR A 251 -19.07 -12.50 -10.39
C TYR A 251 -18.23 -11.21 -10.33
N LEU A 252 -18.70 -10.19 -9.61
CA LEU A 252 -17.97 -8.92 -9.44
C LEU A 252 -16.59 -9.14 -8.79
N VAL A 253 -16.55 -9.87 -7.67
CA VAL A 253 -15.30 -10.15 -6.94
C VAL A 253 -14.28 -10.84 -7.85
N LYS A 254 -14.72 -11.88 -8.57
CA LYS A 254 -13.87 -12.59 -9.54
C LYS A 254 -13.38 -11.68 -10.67
N LYS A 255 -14.26 -10.84 -11.21
CA LYS A 255 -13.92 -9.91 -12.28
C LYS A 255 -12.94 -8.83 -11.84
N MET A 256 -12.98 -8.43 -10.58
CA MET A 256 -12.02 -7.49 -9.98
C MET A 256 -10.77 -8.20 -9.41
N TYR A 257 -10.52 -9.47 -9.77
CA TYR A 257 -9.36 -10.26 -9.35
C TYR A 257 -9.11 -10.20 -7.84
N ASP A 258 -10.19 -10.22 -7.05
CA ASP A 258 -10.14 -10.11 -5.58
C ASP A 258 -9.46 -8.82 -5.07
N VAL A 259 -9.32 -7.77 -5.88
CA VAL A 259 -8.72 -6.47 -5.47
C VAL A 259 -9.73 -5.63 -4.71
N PRO A 260 -9.59 -5.47 -3.39
CA PRO A 260 -10.60 -4.79 -2.56
C PRO A 260 -10.93 -3.37 -3.01
N ASN A 261 -9.92 -2.61 -3.45
CA ASN A 261 -10.12 -1.24 -3.92
C ASN A 261 -11.03 -1.20 -5.16
N ALA A 262 -10.80 -2.07 -6.13
CA ALA A 262 -11.62 -2.13 -7.35
C ALA A 262 -13.04 -2.63 -7.04
N ILE A 263 -13.17 -3.61 -6.12
CA ILE A 263 -14.48 -4.10 -5.66
C ILE A 263 -15.28 -2.98 -5.00
N CYS A 264 -14.65 -2.18 -4.14
CA CYS A 264 -15.29 -1.03 -3.49
C CYS A 264 -15.64 0.08 -4.49
N GLU A 265 -14.79 0.34 -5.47
CA GLU A 265 -15.05 1.34 -6.50
C GLU A 265 -16.29 0.99 -7.33
N VAL A 266 -16.40 -0.27 -7.77
CA VAL A 266 -17.60 -0.75 -8.48
C VAL A 266 -18.80 -0.77 -7.54
N GLY A 267 -18.62 -1.13 -6.27
CA GLY A 267 -19.68 -1.09 -5.26
C GLY A 267 -20.29 0.30 -5.09
N GLU A 268 -19.43 1.34 -5.02
CA GLU A 268 -19.90 2.74 -4.93
C GLU A 268 -20.60 3.18 -6.21
N TRP A 269 -20.04 2.83 -7.37
CA TRP A 269 -20.68 3.07 -8.66
C TRP A 269 -22.08 2.46 -8.75
N LEU A 270 -22.24 1.20 -8.35
CA LEU A 270 -23.53 0.52 -8.30
C LEU A 270 -24.50 1.25 -7.35
N ARG A 271 -24.03 1.67 -6.18
CA ARG A 271 -24.82 2.39 -5.18
C ARG A 271 -25.39 3.72 -5.72
N GLU A 272 -24.61 4.41 -6.54
CA GLU A 272 -24.94 5.75 -7.06
C GLU A 272 -25.74 5.72 -8.36
N ASN A 273 -25.53 4.73 -9.23
CA ASN A 273 -26.02 4.73 -10.59
C ASN A 273 -27.15 3.73 -10.87
N VAL A 274 -27.36 2.73 -9.99
CA VAL A 274 -28.46 1.79 -10.14
C VAL A 274 -29.75 2.39 -9.54
N PRO A 275 -30.89 2.33 -10.25
CA PRO A 275 -32.17 2.83 -9.74
C PRO A 275 -32.56 2.16 -8.41
N GLN A 276 -33.13 2.95 -7.49
CA GLN A 276 -33.59 2.45 -6.19
C GLN A 276 -34.58 1.28 -6.34
N LYS A 277 -34.58 0.39 -5.35
CA LYS A 277 -35.41 -0.82 -5.29
C LYS A 277 -35.07 -1.88 -6.33
N THR A 278 -33.92 -1.76 -7.01
CA THR A 278 -33.43 -2.76 -7.95
C THR A 278 -32.72 -3.91 -7.20
N ILE A 279 -32.86 -5.11 -7.71
CA ILE A 279 -32.03 -6.25 -7.36
C ILE A 279 -30.88 -6.29 -8.36
N ILE A 280 -29.65 -6.16 -7.84
CA ILE A 280 -28.44 -6.18 -8.65
C ILE A 280 -28.12 -7.63 -9.00
N THR A 281 -28.41 -8.00 -10.24
CA THR A 281 -28.07 -9.28 -10.85
C THR A 281 -26.74 -9.22 -11.56
N LYS A 282 -26.24 -10.35 -12.04
CA LYS A 282 -25.01 -10.42 -12.85
C LYS A 282 -25.10 -9.49 -14.08
N THR A 283 -26.22 -9.47 -14.78
CA THR A 283 -26.43 -8.61 -15.96
C THR A 283 -26.36 -7.13 -15.63
N VAL A 284 -26.89 -6.73 -14.45
CA VAL A 284 -26.79 -5.35 -13.97
C VAL A 284 -25.33 -4.99 -13.69
N VAL A 285 -24.55 -5.89 -13.08
CA VAL A 285 -23.12 -5.68 -12.82
C VAL A 285 -22.36 -5.52 -14.14
N GLU A 286 -22.62 -6.36 -15.14
CA GLU A 286 -21.97 -6.28 -16.46
C GLU A 286 -22.24 -4.95 -17.16
N GLN A 287 -23.50 -4.53 -17.19
CA GLN A 287 -23.88 -3.24 -17.77
C GLN A 287 -23.23 -2.06 -17.04
N GLN A 288 -23.28 -2.04 -15.71
CA GLN A 288 -22.75 -0.97 -14.92
C GLN A 288 -21.21 -0.91 -14.94
N LEU A 289 -20.53 -2.05 -15.10
CA LEU A 289 -19.10 -2.08 -15.37
C LEU A 289 -18.76 -1.42 -16.71
N SER A 290 -19.48 -1.75 -17.78
CA SER A 290 -19.27 -1.10 -19.08
C SER A 290 -19.46 0.42 -18.98
N ASP A 291 -20.54 0.87 -18.34
CA ASP A 291 -20.82 2.29 -18.15
C ASP A 291 -19.74 3.01 -17.32
N LEU A 292 -19.22 2.37 -16.28
CA LEU A 292 -18.11 2.88 -15.47
C LEU A 292 -16.84 3.04 -16.31
N ILE A 293 -16.50 2.01 -17.09
CA ILE A 293 -15.28 1.99 -17.92
C ILE A 293 -15.30 3.09 -18.96
N GLN A 294 -16.42 3.29 -19.64
CA GLN A 294 -16.58 4.37 -20.64
C GLN A 294 -16.35 5.77 -20.04
N ARG A 295 -16.61 5.97 -18.76
CA ARG A 295 -16.38 7.23 -18.06
C ARG A 295 -14.95 7.42 -17.52
N LYS A 296 -14.11 6.39 -17.56
CA LYS A 296 -12.73 6.41 -17.05
C LYS A 296 -11.74 7.09 -18.01
N GLN A 297 -11.97 8.37 -18.35
CA GLN A 297 -11.06 9.16 -19.20
C GLN A 297 -9.63 9.23 -18.64
N SER A 298 -9.45 9.11 -17.33
CA SER A 298 -8.13 9.07 -16.68
C SER A 298 -7.25 7.94 -17.19
N PHE A 299 -7.82 6.83 -17.65
CA PHE A 299 -7.05 5.72 -18.23
C PHE A 299 -6.45 6.07 -19.59
N ALA A 300 -7.14 6.89 -20.40
CA ALA A 300 -6.56 7.39 -21.66
C ALA A 300 -5.29 8.22 -21.40
N TYR A 301 -5.32 9.09 -20.37
CA TYR A 301 -4.12 9.86 -19.96
C TYR A 301 -3.02 8.96 -19.40
N LEU A 302 -3.36 8.01 -18.55
CA LEU A 302 -2.41 7.05 -17.99
C LEU A 302 -1.68 6.30 -19.12
N LEU A 303 -2.42 5.86 -20.14
CA LEU A 303 -1.86 5.11 -21.26
C LEU A 303 -0.93 5.93 -22.16
N GLN A 304 -0.96 7.26 -22.12
CA GLN A 304 0.00 8.11 -22.84
C GLN A 304 1.44 7.93 -22.35
N ALA A 305 1.64 7.49 -21.10
CA ALA A 305 2.97 7.19 -20.55
C ALA A 305 3.59 5.90 -21.14
N TYR A 306 2.83 5.09 -21.88
CA TYR A 306 3.27 3.82 -22.46
C TYR A 306 3.41 3.91 -23.98
N SER A 307 4.47 3.31 -24.51
CA SER A 307 4.64 3.13 -25.96
C SER A 307 3.57 2.20 -26.53
N GLU A 308 3.36 2.25 -27.85
CA GLU A 308 2.39 1.37 -28.52
C GLU A 308 2.69 -0.13 -28.31
N LYS A 309 3.96 -0.52 -28.26
CA LYS A 309 4.36 -1.89 -27.96
C LYS A 309 3.99 -2.31 -26.53
N GLU A 310 4.17 -1.41 -25.55
CA GLU A 310 3.78 -1.64 -24.17
C GLU A 310 2.26 -1.74 -24.01
N LYS A 311 1.50 -0.86 -24.68
CA LYS A 311 0.04 -0.92 -24.72
C LYS A 311 -0.45 -2.25 -25.33
N THR A 312 0.19 -2.71 -26.41
CA THR A 312 -0.11 -4.00 -27.03
C THR A 312 0.10 -5.15 -26.05
N VAL A 313 1.22 -5.16 -25.33
CA VAL A 313 1.50 -6.20 -24.32
C VAL A 313 0.48 -6.11 -23.17
N LEU A 314 0.17 -4.92 -22.67
CA LEU A 314 -0.86 -4.73 -21.63
C LEU A 314 -2.23 -5.22 -22.08
N LYS A 315 -2.65 -4.87 -23.33
CA LYS A 315 -3.93 -5.32 -23.90
C LYS A 315 -3.99 -6.83 -24.02
N MET A 316 -2.91 -7.48 -24.44
CA MET A 316 -2.88 -8.93 -24.56
C MET A 316 -2.84 -9.64 -23.20
N ILE A 317 -2.16 -9.08 -22.19
CA ILE A 317 -2.24 -9.60 -20.82
C ILE A 317 -3.67 -9.49 -20.29
N SER A 318 -4.36 -8.36 -20.54
CA SER A 318 -5.78 -8.19 -20.17
C SER A 318 -6.68 -9.21 -20.87
N PHE A 319 -6.45 -9.47 -22.16
CA PHE A 319 -7.23 -10.42 -22.95
C PHE A 319 -7.13 -11.86 -22.41
N PHE A 320 -5.94 -12.29 -22.02
CA PHE A 320 -5.72 -13.61 -21.44
C PHE A 320 -6.05 -13.68 -19.95
N GLU A 321 -6.41 -12.56 -19.31
CA GLU A 321 -6.57 -12.37 -17.86
C GLU A 321 -5.27 -12.68 -17.09
N PHE A 322 -4.62 -13.81 -17.37
CA PHE A 322 -3.34 -14.24 -16.81
C PHE A 322 -2.42 -14.84 -17.88
N VAL A 323 -1.15 -14.47 -17.86
CA VAL A 323 -0.12 -14.98 -18.77
C VAL A 323 1.01 -15.63 -17.97
N LYS A 324 1.06 -16.97 -17.95
CA LYS A 324 2.11 -17.70 -17.21
C LYS A 324 3.49 -17.52 -17.85
N GLU A 325 3.56 -17.64 -19.15
CA GLU A 325 4.79 -17.63 -19.94
C GLU A 325 4.73 -16.59 -21.07
N PRO A 326 5.13 -15.34 -20.80
CA PRO A 326 5.16 -14.29 -21.82
C PRO A 326 6.13 -14.57 -22.97
N SER A 327 7.01 -15.54 -22.82
CA SER A 327 7.95 -15.99 -23.87
C SER A 327 7.44 -17.17 -24.69
N SER A 328 6.22 -17.66 -24.42
CA SER A 328 5.62 -18.75 -25.20
C SER A 328 5.30 -18.32 -26.62
N ASP A 329 5.41 -19.25 -27.59
CA ASP A 329 5.12 -18.97 -28.99
C ASP A 329 3.70 -18.44 -29.21
N ASN A 330 2.73 -18.91 -28.44
CA ASN A 330 1.34 -18.45 -28.50
C ASN A 330 1.23 -16.96 -28.15
N PHE A 331 1.82 -16.56 -27.02
CA PHE A 331 1.79 -15.16 -26.60
C PHE A 331 2.58 -14.26 -27.56
N LEU A 332 3.79 -14.69 -27.98
CA LEU A 332 4.63 -13.93 -28.91
C LEU A 332 3.95 -13.71 -30.27
N LYS A 333 3.26 -14.71 -30.80
CA LYS A 333 2.45 -14.59 -32.04
C LYS A 333 1.32 -13.60 -31.88
N THR A 334 0.70 -13.55 -30.70
CA THR A 334 -0.43 -12.64 -30.42
C THR A 334 0.04 -11.19 -30.28
N VAL A 335 1.12 -10.94 -29.55
CA VAL A 335 1.68 -9.57 -29.40
C VAL A 335 2.46 -9.12 -30.65
N ARG A 336 2.83 -10.02 -31.53
CA ARG A 336 3.64 -9.79 -32.76
C ARG A 336 4.96 -9.06 -32.47
N LEU A 337 5.62 -9.43 -31.39
CA LEU A 337 6.90 -8.85 -30.97
C LEU A 337 7.96 -9.94 -30.77
N PRO A 338 9.25 -9.64 -31.01
CA PRO A 338 10.34 -10.56 -30.71
C PRO A 338 10.38 -10.90 -29.21
N LYS A 339 10.86 -12.12 -28.89
CA LYS A 339 10.97 -12.60 -27.50
C LYS A 339 11.77 -11.66 -26.60
N SER A 340 12.91 -11.15 -27.05
CA SER A 340 13.76 -10.21 -26.30
C SER A 340 13.02 -8.90 -25.97
N THR A 341 12.31 -8.33 -26.95
CA THR A 341 11.50 -7.13 -26.79
C THR A 341 10.36 -7.36 -25.78
N THR A 342 9.65 -8.47 -25.93
CA THR A 342 8.55 -8.82 -25.03
C THR A 342 9.04 -8.99 -23.60
N SER A 343 10.15 -9.71 -23.39
CA SER A 343 10.74 -9.90 -22.05
C SER A 343 11.18 -8.57 -21.42
N HIS A 344 11.75 -7.67 -22.21
CA HIS A 344 12.12 -6.33 -21.72
C HIS A 344 10.88 -5.51 -21.30
N ILE A 345 9.83 -5.53 -22.12
CA ILE A 345 8.57 -4.84 -21.82
C ILE A 345 7.91 -5.42 -20.55
N ILE A 346 7.83 -6.74 -20.43
CA ILE A 346 7.28 -7.39 -19.22
C ILE A 346 8.04 -6.94 -17.98
N LYS A 347 9.38 -6.95 -18.02
CA LYS A 347 10.19 -6.48 -16.90
C LYS A 347 9.88 -5.02 -16.57
N LYS A 348 9.88 -4.13 -17.57
CA LYS A 348 9.57 -2.71 -17.37
C LYS A 348 8.19 -2.49 -16.77
N LEU A 349 7.15 -3.17 -17.30
CA LEU A 349 5.79 -3.06 -16.80
C LEU A 349 5.65 -3.58 -15.35
N LEU A 350 6.40 -4.64 -15.00
CA LEU A 350 6.47 -5.16 -13.64
C LEU A 350 7.15 -4.17 -12.69
N ASP A 351 8.27 -3.57 -13.10
CA ASP A 351 9.03 -2.61 -12.30
C ASP A 351 8.22 -1.34 -12.01
N VAL A 352 7.44 -0.84 -12.99
CA VAL A 352 6.54 0.30 -12.76
C VAL A 352 5.23 -0.09 -12.08
N GLY A 353 4.96 -1.38 -11.87
CA GLY A 353 3.76 -1.88 -11.22
C GLY A 353 2.49 -1.81 -12.07
N ALA A 354 2.61 -1.70 -13.40
CA ALA A 354 1.48 -1.78 -14.34
C ALA A 354 0.92 -3.20 -14.44
N ILE A 355 1.78 -4.18 -14.30
CA ILE A 355 1.43 -5.60 -14.16
C ILE A 355 1.98 -6.15 -12.85
N GLU A 356 1.40 -7.22 -12.37
CA GLU A 356 1.91 -7.99 -11.24
C GLU A 356 1.98 -9.48 -11.57
N PHE A 357 2.80 -10.21 -10.80
CA PHE A 357 2.99 -11.65 -10.97
C PHE A 357 2.34 -12.42 -9.81
N GLU A 358 1.46 -13.35 -10.12
CA GLU A 358 0.89 -14.33 -9.20
C GLU A 358 1.52 -15.70 -9.43
N ILE A 359 2.01 -16.36 -8.37
CA ILE A 359 2.86 -17.55 -8.44
C ILE A 359 2.24 -18.67 -9.32
N GLU A 360 0.96 -18.93 -9.17
CA GLU A 360 0.31 -20.04 -9.87
C GLU A 360 -0.35 -19.64 -11.19
N LYS A 361 -0.70 -18.36 -11.32
CA LYS A 361 -1.50 -17.83 -12.44
C LYS A 361 -0.65 -17.11 -13.49
N GLY A 362 0.45 -16.47 -13.09
CA GLY A 362 1.31 -15.67 -13.98
C GLY A 362 1.09 -14.17 -13.88
N TYR A 363 1.37 -13.47 -14.97
CA TYR A 363 1.26 -12.00 -15.06
C TYR A 363 -0.17 -11.57 -15.35
N ARG A 364 -0.64 -10.55 -14.68
CA ARG A 364 -1.90 -9.83 -14.94
C ARG A 364 -1.72 -8.32 -14.85
N VAL A 365 -2.64 -7.56 -15.42
CA VAL A 365 -2.70 -6.11 -15.21
C VAL A 365 -3.04 -5.83 -13.75
N SER A 366 -2.30 -4.92 -13.11
CA SER A 366 -2.42 -4.66 -11.67
C SER A 366 -3.76 -3.99 -11.29
N ASP A 367 -4.28 -3.15 -12.19
CA ASP A 367 -5.59 -2.51 -12.03
C ASP A 367 -6.63 -3.24 -12.89
N PRO A 368 -7.59 -3.96 -12.28
CA PRO A 368 -8.61 -4.69 -13.03
C PRO A 368 -9.43 -3.80 -13.96
N LEU A 369 -9.78 -2.60 -13.53
CA LEU A 369 -10.58 -1.66 -14.33
C LEU A 369 -9.80 -1.15 -15.55
N LEU A 370 -8.48 -0.92 -15.41
CA LEU A 370 -7.62 -0.63 -16.56
C LEU A 370 -7.57 -1.80 -17.53
N GLY A 371 -7.52 -3.03 -17.01
CA GLY A 371 -7.59 -4.24 -17.83
C GLY A 371 -8.83 -4.27 -18.70
N TYR A 372 -9.99 -3.95 -18.15
CA TYR A 372 -11.24 -3.83 -18.90
C TYR A 372 -11.20 -2.70 -19.92
N TYR A 373 -10.73 -1.51 -19.51
CA TYR A 373 -10.60 -0.37 -20.43
C TYR A 373 -9.77 -0.70 -21.67
N LEU A 374 -8.67 -1.45 -21.50
CA LEU A 374 -7.81 -1.87 -22.61
C LEU A 374 -8.49 -2.82 -23.60
N LEU A 375 -9.53 -3.54 -23.17
CA LEU A 375 -10.29 -4.45 -24.03
C LEU A 375 -11.39 -3.72 -24.80
N ASP A 376 -11.97 -2.66 -24.24
CA ASP A 376 -13.01 -1.83 -24.87
C ASP A 376 -12.42 -0.76 -25.81
N ALA A 377 -11.14 -0.35 -25.60
CA ALA A 377 -10.40 0.57 -26.46
C ALA A 377 -9.72 -0.17 -27.62
#